data_184eb825181b7abc06148ef5ac947f30
#
_entry.id   184eb825181b7abc06148ef5ac947f30
#
_cell.length_a   1.000
_cell.length_b   1.000
_cell.length_c   1.000
_cell.angle_alpha   90.00
_cell.angle_beta   90.00
_cell.angle_gamma   90.00
#
_symmetry.space_group_name_H-M   'P 1'
#
loop_
_entity.id
_entity.type
_entity.pdbx_description
1 polymer ?
#
loop_
_entity_poly.entity_id
_entity_poly.type
_entity_poly.pdbx_seq_one_letter_code
_entity_poly.pdbx_strand_id
1 'polypeptide(L)'
;MEKRDEYVEKMKAQLDQWNGEIAKWEVKAKEAQAEARADFDRRLEAVRQQREQALYQLRLMQSAAGDAWLDMMKGTDQAWASMREAFEKASSHFRGK
;
A
#
# COMPACT_ATOMS: atom_id res chain seq x y z
N MET A 1 14.61 4.31 -22.17
CA MET A 1 14.24 4.16 -20.75
C MET A 1 14.00 2.70 -20.41
N GLU A 2 14.52 2.24 -19.31
CA GLU A 2 14.38 0.84 -18.95
C GLU A 2 12.98 0.52 -18.46
N LYS A 3 12.51 -0.68 -18.77
CA LYS A 3 11.20 -1.14 -18.32
C LYS A 3 11.08 -1.16 -16.81
N ARG A 4 12.21 -1.43 -16.11
CA ARG A 4 12.23 -1.40 -14.67
C ARG A 4 11.85 -0.02 -14.14
N ASP A 5 12.43 1.03 -14.73
CA ASP A 5 12.14 2.40 -14.28
C ASP A 5 10.68 2.76 -14.50
N GLU A 6 10.11 2.36 -15.62
CA GLU A 6 8.70 2.59 -15.90
C GLU A 6 7.81 1.87 -14.87
N TYR A 7 8.16 0.64 -14.58
CA TYR A 7 7.42 -0.16 -13.60
C TYR A 7 7.48 0.47 -12.21
N VAL A 8 8.68 0.88 -11.79
CA VAL A 8 8.88 1.50 -10.49
C VAL A 8 8.08 2.80 -10.37
N GLU A 9 8.14 3.63 -11.41
CA GLU A 9 7.40 4.90 -11.40
C GLU A 9 5.90 4.69 -11.29
N LYS A 10 5.38 3.69 -11.99
CA LYS A 10 3.97 3.34 -11.94
C LYS A 10 3.57 2.91 -10.52
N MET A 11 4.40 2.10 -9.89
CA MET A 11 4.14 1.63 -8.52
C MET A 11 4.20 2.78 -7.52
N LYS A 12 5.17 3.67 -7.68
CA LYS A 12 5.30 4.85 -6.81
C LYS A 12 4.09 5.76 -6.92
N ALA A 13 3.59 5.98 -8.14
CA ALA A 13 2.42 6.84 -8.36
C ALA A 13 1.20 6.26 -7.64
N GLN A 14 1.01 4.94 -7.74
CA GLN A 14 -0.11 4.30 -7.06
C GLN A 14 0.05 4.37 -5.55
N LEU A 15 1.26 4.19 -5.07
CA LEU A 15 1.55 4.28 -3.63
C LEU A 15 1.23 5.69 -3.10
N ASP A 16 1.55 6.73 -3.87
CA ASP A 16 1.25 8.11 -3.49
C ASP A 16 -0.26 8.31 -3.35
N GLN A 17 -1.05 7.75 -4.26
CA GLN A 17 -2.51 7.80 -4.17
C GLN A 17 -3.00 7.13 -2.90
N TRP A 18 -2.48 5.95 -2.61
CA TRP A 18 -2.86 5.21 -1.41
C TRP A 18 -2.49 5.97 -0.15
N ASN A 19 -1.31 6.58 -0.12
CA ASN A 19 -0.86 7.38 1.02
C ASN A 19 -1.79 8.55 1.29
N GLY A 20 -2.29 9.18 0.22
CA GLY A 20 -3.25 10.28 0.36
C GLY A 20 -4.55 9.82 0.99
N GLU A 21 -5.05 8.67 0.56
CA GLU A 21 -6.28 8.11 1.13
C GLU A 21 -6.09 7.68 2.59
N ILE A 22 -4.94 7.06 2.88
CA ILE A 22 -4.64 6.63 4.24
C ILE A 22 -4.60 7.84 5.17
N ALA A 23 -4.03 8.95 4.72
CA ALA A 23 -3.98 10.18 5.51
C ALA A 23 -5.39 10.68 5.85
N LYS A 24 -6.32 10.60 4.90
CA LYS A 24 -7.72 10.96 5.14
C LYS A 24 -8.36 10.05 6.18
N TRP A 25 -8.08 8.76 6.11
CA TRP A 25 -8.62 7.80 7.06
C TRP A 25 -8.04 8.00 8.46
N GLU A 26 -6.78 8.41 8.55
CA GLU A 26 -6.16 8.72 9.84
C GLU A 26 -6.88 9.87 10.54
N VAL A 27 -7.29 10.88 9.77
CA VAL A 27 -8.07 11.99 10.31
C VAL A 27 -9.43 11.50 10.80
N LYS A 28 -10.10 10.67 9.99
CA LYS A 28 -11.38 10.08 10.39
C LYS A 28 -11.27 9.29 11.69
N ALA A 29 -10.19 8.52 11.82
CA ALA A 29 -9.97 7.71 13.01
C ALA A 29 -9.81 8.59 14.25
N LYS A 30 -9.10 9.70 14.12
CA LYS A 30 -8.91 10.64 15.23
C LYS A 30 -10.21 11.29 15.67
N GLU A 31 -11.11 11.53 14.73
CA GLU A 31 -12.39 12.17 15.00
C GLU A 31 -13.44 11.19 15.48
N ALA A 32 -13.20 9.90 15.36
CA ALA A 32 -14.16 8.87 15.74
C ALA A 32 -14.27 8.73 17.25
N GLN A 33 -15.42 8.27 17.70
CA GLN A 33 -15.63 7.94 19.10
C GLN A 33 -14.78 6.71 19.48
N ALA A 34 -14.53 6.54 20.77
CA ALA A 34 -13.58 5.56 21.27
C ALA A 34 -13.79 4.15 20.69
N GLU A 35 -15.02 3.69 20.63
CA GLU A 35 -15.31 2.34 20.14
C GLU A 35 -14.98 2.20 18.65
N ALA A 36 -15.41 3.19 17.86
CA ALA A 36 -15.15 3.19 16.44
C ALA A 36 -13.67 3.39 16.15
N ARG A 37 -12.98 4.17 17.00
CA ARG A 37 -11.56 4.44 16.85
C ARG A 37 -10.73 3.16 16.89
N ALA A 38 -11.03 2.27 17.83
CA ALA A 38 -10.29 1.01 17.95
C ALA A 38 -10.40 0.19 16.66
N ASP A 39 -11.59 0.13 16.08
CA ASP A 39 -11.81 -0.59 14.84
C ASP A 39 -11.11 0.09 13.67
N PHE A 40 -11.19 1.41 13.57
CA PHE A 40 -10.51 2.17 12.54
C PHE A 40 -8.99 1.98 12.63
N ASP A 41 -8.45 2.02 13.84
CA ASP A 41 -7.00 1.85 14.05
C ASP A 41 -6.53 0.48 13.60
N ARG A 42 -7.31 -0.56 13.86
CA ARG A 42 -6.97 -1.91 13.39
C ARG A 42 -6.94 -1.98 11.87
N ARG A 43 -7.91 -1.35 11.22
CA ARG A 43 -7.98 -1.33 9.76
C ARG A 43 -6.80 -0.57 9.17
N LEU A 44 -6.45 0.55 9.78
CA LEU A 44 -5.31 1.35 9.34
C LEU A 44 -4.00 0.59 9.52
N GLU A 45 -3.87 -0.11 10.65
CA GLU A 45 -2.64 -0.88 10.90
C GLU A 45 -2.46 -1.98 9.85
N ALA A 46 -3.55 -2.66 9.48
CA ALA A 46 -3.49 -3.69 8.46
C ALA A 46 -3.01 -3.11 7.12
N VAL A 47 -3.55 -1.93 6.75
CA VAL A 47 -3.15 -1.26 5.51
C VAL A 47 -1.69 -0.82 5.58
N ARG A 48 -1.27 -0.28 6.72
CA ARG A 48 0.12 0.16 6.91
C ARG A 48 1.09 -0.99 6.78
N GLN A 49 0.76 -2.16 7.34
CA GLN A 49 1.61 -3.33 7.24
C GLN A 49 1.75 -3.78 5.79
N GLN A 50 0.66 -3.78 5.04
CA GLN A 50 0.73 -4.14 3.63
C GLN A 50 1.53 -3.12 2.84
N ARG A 51 1.41 -1.83 3.18
CA ARG A 51 2.19 -0.78 2.54
C ARG A 51 3.69 -0.99 2.77
N GLU A 52 4.08 -1.34 4.00
CA GLU A 52 5.49 -1.58 4.30
C GLU A 52 6.02 -2.78 3.52
N GLN A 53 5.22 -3.83 3.38
CA GLN A 53 5.61 -4.99 2.59
C GLN A 53 5.78 -4.63 1.12
N ALA A 54 4.85 -3.83 0.59
CA ALA A 54 4.92 -3.39 -0.80
C ALA A 54 6.17 -2.54 -1.03
N LEU A 55 6.48 -1.62 -0.11
CA LEU A 55 7.66 -0.79 -0.19
C LEU A 55 8.94 -1.63 -0.14
N TYR A 56 8.97 -2.62 0.72
CA TYR A 56 10.13 -3.51 0.85
C TYR A 56 10.40 -4.23 -0.47
N GLN A 57 9.35 -4.80 -1.07
CA GLN A 57 9.48 -5.49 -2.35
C GLN A 57 9.96 -4.55 -3.45
N LEU A 58 9.44 -3.33 -3.47
CA LEU A 58 9.84 -2.34 -4.46
C LEU A 58 11.32 -1.97 -4.29
N ARG A 59 11.78 -1.82 -3.07
CA ARG A 59 13.19 -1.51 -2.79
C ARG A 59 14.10 -2.64 -3.24
N LEU A 60 13.69 -3.89 -2.99
CA LEU A 60 14.46 -5.04 -3.44
C LEU A 60 14.58 -5.03 -4.96
N MET A 61 13.49 -4.74 -5.65
CA MET A 61 13.49 -4.69 -7.10
C MET A 61 14.40 -3.57 -7.62
N GLN A 62 14.34 -2.39 -6.99
CA GLN A 62 15.16 -1.26 -7.41
C GLN A 62 16.65 -1.53 -7.24
N SER A 63 17.03 -2.30 -6.24
CA SER A 63 18.42 -2.58 -5.94
C SER A 63 18.96 -3.81 -6.64
N ALA A 64 18.12 -4.53 -7.37
CA ALA A 64 18.53 -5.74 -8.05
C ALA A 64 19.49 -5.44 -9.19
N ALA A 65 20.51 -6.30 -9.34
CA ALA A 65 21.50 -6.16 -10.41
C ALA A 65 21.01 -6.87 -11.66
N GLY A 66 21.37 -6.33 -12.82
CA GLY A 66 21.07 -6.96 -14.10
C GLY A 66 19.60 -7.23 -14.28
N ASP A 67 19.26 -8.47 -14.62
CA ASP A 67 17.90 -8.89 -14.88
C ASP A 67 17.18 -9.47 -13.65
N ALA A 68 17.85 -9.47 -12.51
CA ALA A 68 17.26 -10.04 -11.29
C ALA A 68 15.93 -9.39 -10.92
N TRP A 69 15.72 -8.12 -11.31
CA TRP A 69 14.48 -7.43 -11.04
C TRP A 69 13.27 -8.11 -11.69
N LEU A 70 13.48 -8.83 -12.79
CA LEU A 70 12.40 -9.56 -13.46
C LEU A 70 11.87 -10.68 -12.57
N ASP A 71 12.78 -11.36 -11.87
CA ASP A 71 12.39 -12.42 -10.94
C ASP A 71 11.63 -11.84 -9.73
N MET A 72 12.00 -10.64 -9.34
CA MET A 72 11.38 -9.98 -8.19
C MET A 72 10.05 -9.34 -8.52
N MET A 73 9.76 -9.13 -9.80
CA MET A 73 8.53 -8.51 -10.25
C MET A 73 7.29 -9.27 -9.75
N LYS A 74 7.35 -10.59 -9.79
CA LYS A 74 6.25 -11.43 -9.33
C LYS A 74 5.94 -11.18 -7.86
N GLY A 75 6.97 -11.11 -7.02
CA GLY A 75 6.80 -10.83 -5.60
C GLY A 75 6.24 -9.44 -5.36
N THR A 76 6.71 -8.46 -6.15
CA THR A 76 6.20 -7.10 -6.07
C THR A 76 4.74 -7.03 -6.48
N ASP A 77 4.37 -7.71 -7.57
CA ASP A 77 2.98 -7.75 -8.03
C ASP A 77 2.07 -8.39 -6.97
N GLN A 78 2.53 -9.45 -6.31
CA GLN A 78 1.78 -10.09 -5.24
C GLN A 78 1.60 -9.16 -4.05
N ALA A 79 2.65 -8.44 -3.69
CA ALA A 79 2.57 -7.47 -2.59
C ALA A 79 1.59 -6.35 -2.91
N TRP A 80 1.61 -5.88 -4.17
CA TRP A 80 0.67 -4.85 -4.62
C TRP A 80 -0.77 -5.35 -4.63
N ALA A 81 -0.98 -6.60 -5.05
CA ALA A 81 -2.32 -7.20 -5.02
C ALA A 81 -2.85 -7.29 -3.59
N SER A 82 -2.00 -7.69 -2.65
CA SER A 82 -2.36 -7.76 -1.23
C SER A 82 -2.67 -6.37 -0.68
N MET A 83 -1.88 -5.37 -1.06
CA MET A 83 -2.10 -3.98 -0.65
C MET A 83 -3.43 -3.46 -1.20
N ARG A 84 -3.71 -3.76 -2.47
CA ARG A 84 -4.96 -3.33 -3.10
C ARG A 84 -6.15 -3.95 -2.40
N GLU A 85 -6.06 -5.24 -2.06
CA GLU A 85 -7.13 -5.92 -1.35
C GLU A 85 -7.36 -5.32 0.02
N ALA A 86 -6.30 -5.10 0.78
CA ALA A 86 -6.40 -4.47 2.09
C ALA A 86 -6.97 -3.06 2.00
N PHE A 87 -6.52 -2.32 0.98
CA PHE A 87 -6.99 -0.96 0.73
C PHE A 87 -8.48 -0.94 0.41
N GLU A 88 -8.95 -1.84 -0.44
CA GLU A 88 -10.36 -1.91 -0.81
C GLU A 88 -11.24 -2.27 0.38
N LYS A 89 -10.79 -3.19 1.23
CA LYS A 89 -11.51 -3.55 2.44
C LYS A 89 -11.60 -2.37 3.38
N ALA A 90 -10.50 -1.67 3.59
CA ALA A 90 -10.48 -0.48 4.45
C ALA A 90 -11.35 0.63 3.87
N SER A 91 -11.25 0.86 2.57
CA SER A 91 -12.04 1.89 1.89
C SER A 91 -13.53 1.63 2.05
N SER A 92 -13.95 0.38 1.86
CA SER A 92 -15.34 -0.01 2.02
C SER A 92 -15.81 0.26 3.45
N HIS A 93 -14.98 -0.08 4.42
CA HIS A 93 -15.32 0.14 5.85
C HIS A 93 -15.47 1.62 6.16
N PHE A 94 -14.50 2.44 5.72
CA PHE A 94 -14.51 3.88 6.01
C PHE A 94 -15.64 4.60 5.29
N ARG A 95 -15.98 4.17 4.06
CA ARG A 95 -17.08 4.78 3.32
C ARG A 95 -18.44 4.38 3.88
N GLY A 96 -18.55 3.19 4.44
CA GLY A 96 -19.78 2.70 5.00
C GLY A 96 -20.15 3.36 6.32
N LYS A 97 -19.27 4.15 6.86
CA LYS A 97 -19.48 4.86 8.10
C LYS A 97 -19.54 6.36 7.83
#